data_5c407b53e3a15f335d28111ba500d6ab
#
_entry.id   5c407b53e3a15f335d28111ba500d6ab
#
_cell.length_a   1.000
_cell.length_b   1.000
_cell.length_c   1.000
_cell.angle_alpha   90.00
_cell.angle_beta   90.00
_cell.angle_gamma   90.00
#
_symmetry.space_group_name_H-M   'P 1'
#
loop_
_entity.id
_entity.type
_entity.pdbx_description
1 polymer ?
#
loop_
_entity_poly.entity_id
_entity_poly.type
_entity_poly.pdbx_seq_one_letter_code
_entity_poly.pdbx_strand_id
1 'polypeptide(L)'
;MPSPIRDVEILLDDEPHEGLLGLPAHPLGLVLFAHGSGSSRLSPRNTQVARVLQSRGIATLMFDLLTEEEDRVYATRFDIALLSHRLLGATRWVRQQEETRDLPLGYFGASTGAAAALIAAATLCDEIRAVVSRGGRPDLAMQVLAEVTTPTLMLVGGLDFPVIEMNEAAYQQLGGPKELRIIPGATHLFEEPGTLEQVADAAAEWFARHLPAIMEG
;
A
#
# COMPACT_ATOMS: atom_id res chain seq x y z
N MET A 1 -11.53 -16.33 -13.56
CA MET A 1 -12.74 -15.63 -13.12
C MET A 1 -12.31 -14.49 -12.22
N PRO A 2 -12.98 -13.32 -12.23
CA PRO A 2 -12.64 -12.27 -11.27
C PRO A 2 -12.82 -12.80 -9.84
N SER A 3 -11.91 -12.40 -8.96
CA SER A 3 -12.00 -12.76 -7.53
C SER A 3 -13.27 -12.20 -6.92
N PRO A 4 -13.95 -12.92 -6.04
CA PRO A 4 -15.07 -12.37 -5.31
C PRO A 4 -14.58 -11.23 -4.43
N ILE A 5 -15.21 -10.07 -4.59
CA ILE A 5 -14.99 -8.90 -3.72
C ILE A 5 -16.18 -8.82 -2.78
N ARG A 6 -15.93 -8.66 -1.51
CA ARG A 6 -16.98 -8.48 -0.49
C ARG A 6 -16.72 -7.24 0.35
N ASP A 7 -17.79 -6.62 0.79
CA ASP A 7 -17.74 -5.57 1.80
C ASP A 7 -17.36 -6.18 3.15
N VAL A 8 -16.50 -5.47 3.87
CA VAL A 8 -16.10 -5.81 5.24
C VAL A 8 -16.15 -4.56 6.10
N GLU A 9 -16.45 -4.73 7.37
CA GLU A 9 -16.33 -3.69 8.38
C GLU A 9 -15.15 -3.99 9.28
N ILE A 10 -14.29 -3.00 9.48
CA ILE A 10 -13.08 -3.09 10.28
C ILE A 10 -13.23 -2.13 11.45
N LEU A 11 -13.28 -2.66 12.66
CA LEU A 11 -13.34 -1.82 13.85
C LEU A 11 -11.94 -1.30 14.18
N LEU A 12 -11.73 0.00 14.06
CA LEU A 12 -10.47 0.68 14.37
C LEU A 12 -10.75 1.78 15.39
N ASP A 13 -10.10 1.71 16.55
CA ASP A 13 -10.29 2.63 17.67
C ASP A 13 -11.77 2.81 18.06
N ASP A 14 -12.52 1.70 18.11
CA ASP A 14 -13.95 1.62 18.39
C ASP A 14 -14.87 2.27 17.34
N GLU A 15 -14.33 2.69 16.19
CA GLU A 15 -15.09 3.25 15.07
C GLU A 15 -15.11 2.27 13.88
N PRO A 16 -16.26 2.11 13.18
CA PRO A 16 -16.36 1.25 12.01
C PRO A 16 -15.73 1.91 10.78
N HIS A 17 -14.82 1.21 10.13
CA HIS A 17 -14.24 1.57 8.84
C HIS A 17 -14.67 0.59 7.78
N GLU A 18 -15.18 1.10 6.67
CA GLU A 18 -15.60 0.25 5.56
C GLU A 18 -14.40 -0.23 4.73
N GLY A 19 -14.47 -1.47 4.26
CA GLY A 19 -13.44 -2.08 3.43
C GLY A 19 -14.00 -2.97 2.32
N LEU A 20 -13.16 -3.25 1.34
CA LEU A 20 -13.39 -4.16 0.22
C LEU A 20 -12.30 -5.24 0.24
N LEU A 21 -12.68 -6.45 0.59
CA LEU A 21 -11.78 -7.61 0.59
C LEU A 21 -11.96 -8.42 -0.70
N GLY A 22 -10.92 -8.45 -1.51
CA GLY A 22 -10.83 -9.31 -2.69
C GLY A 22 -9.97 -10.54 -2.38
N LEU A 23 -10.56 -11.74 -2.44
CA LEU A 23 -9.88 -12.97 -2.05
C LEU A 23 -9.92 -13.99 -3.19
N PRO A 24 -8.82 -14.10 -3.99
CA PRO A 24 -8.67 -15.16 -4.99
C PRO A 24 -8.64 -16.55 -4.34
N ALA A 25 -8.97 -17.58 -5.12
CA ALA A 25 -8.73 -18.94 -4.69
C ALA A 25 -7.20 -19.18 -4.55
N HIS A 26 -6.76 -19.69 -3.40
CA HIS A 26 -5.34 -19.95 -3.09
C HIS A 26 -4.43 -18.71 -3.24
N PRO A 27 -4.65 -17.66 -2.45
CA PRO A 27 -3.89 -16.42 -2.57
C PRO A 27 -2.42 -16.60 -2.18
N LEU A 28 -1.52 -15.97 -2.93
CA LEU A 28 -0.09 -15.92 -2.64
C LEU A 28 0.25 -15.09 -1.39
N GLY A 29 -0.65 -14.19 -1.01
CA GLY A 29 -0.55 -13.28 0.12
C GLY A 29 -1.65 -12.24 0.02
N LEU A 30 -1.67 -11.30 0.97
CA LEU A 30 -2.65 -10.23 1.05
C LEU A 30 -1.96 -8.86 1.07
N VAL A 31 -2.40 -7.95 0.23
CA VAL A 31 -1.94 -6.57 0.18
C VAL A 31 -3.01 -5.63 0.75
N LEU A 32 -2.65 -4.90 1.81
CA LEU A 32 -3.47 -3.83 2.36
C LEU A 32 -3.13 -2.52 1.65
N PHE A 33 -4.17 -1.78 1.27
CA PHE A 33 -4.02 -0.51 0.55
C PHE A 33 -4.17 0.67 1.52
N ALA A 34 -3.14 1.50 1.59
CA ALA A 34 -3.17 2.79 2.27
C ALA A 34 -3.37 3.89 1.22
N HIS A 35 -4.59 4.42 1.14
CA HIS A 35 -4.93 5.46 0.17
C HIS A 35 -4.33 6.82 0.53
N GLY A 36 -4.25 7.72 -0.46
CA GLY A 36 -3.75 9.08 -0.27
C GLY A 36 -4.80 10.03 0.29
N SER A 37 -4.36 11.25 0.59
CA SER A 37 -5.20 12.36 1.05
C SER A 37 -6.39 12.62 0.12
N GLY A 38 -7.59 12.74 0.68
CA GLY A 38 -8.83 12.97 -0.06
C GLY A 38 -9.26 11.82 -0.97
N SER A 39 -8.76 10.62 -0.72
CA SER A 39 -9.12 9.38 -1.41
C SER A 39 -9.82 8.43 -0.43
N SER A 40 -10.25 7.27 -0.90
CA SER A 40 -10.94 6.25 -0.11
C SER A 40 -10.72 4.85 -0.68
N ARG A 41 -11.32 3.84 -0.04
CA ARG A 41 -11.41 2.47 -0.57
C ARG A 41 -12.00 2.39 -1.98
N LEU A 42 -12.79 3.39 -2.39
CA LEU A 42 -13.46 3.45 -3.69
C LEU A 42 -12.58 4.10 -4.78
N SER A 43 -11.33 4.43 -4.50
CA SER A 43 -10.41 5.02 -5.47
C SER A 43 -10.35 4.23 -6.78
N PRO A 44 -10.73 4.80 -7.93
CA PRO A 44 -10.68 4.09 -9.21
C PRO A 44 -9.26 3.59 -9.55
N ARG A 45 -8.24 4.38 -9.21
CA ARG A 45 -6.83 4.03 -9.44
C ARG A 45 -6.39 2.86 -8.58
N ASN A 46 -6.71 2.86 -7.28
CA ASN A 46 -6.40 1.73 -6.41
C ASN A 46 -7.19 0.48 -6.80
N THR A 47 -8.45 0.64 -7.21
CA THR A 47 -9.29 -0.45 -7.71
C THR A 47 -8.67 -1.11 -8.95
N GLN A 48 -8.12 -0.32 -9.89
CA GLN A 48 -7.45 -0.87 -11.07
C GLN A 48 -6.21 -1.67 -10.69
N VAL A 49 -5.36 -1.15 -9.81
CA VAL A 49 -4.20 -1.88 -9.28
C VAL A 49 -4.63 -3.17 -8.56
N ALA A 50 -5.62 -3.07 -7.66
CA ALA A 50 -6.14 -4.22 -6.91
C ALA A 50 -6.65 -5.34 -7.84
N ARG A 51 -7.35 -5.00 -8.93
CA ARG A 51 -7.81 -5.99 -9.93
C ARG A 51 -6.64 -6.72 -10.61
N VAL A 52 -5.56 -6.01 -10.92
CA VAL A 52 -4.35 -6.63 -11.51
C VAL A 52 -3.70 -7.57 -10.50
N LEU A 53 -3.55 -7.14 -9.22
CA LEU A 53 -3.04 -8.02 -8.16
C LEU A 53 -3.89 -9.27 -8.00
N GLN A 54 -5.21 -9.12 -7.93
CA GLN A 54 -6.15 -10.24 -7.81
C GLN A 54 -6.06 -11.21 -9.00
N SER A 55 -5.87 -10.69 -10.22
CA SER A 55 -5.68 -11.54 -11.41
C SER A 55 -4.39 -12.35 -11.39
N ARG A 56 -3.42 -11.93 -10.58
CA ARG A 56 -2.16 -12.63 -10.31
C ARG A 56 -2.19 -13.48 -9.03
N GLY A 57 -3.38 -13.70 -8.46
CA GLY A 57 -3.55 -14.54 -7.26
C GLY A 57 -3.14 -13.85 -5.95
N ILE A 58 -3.13 -12.53 -5.90
CA ILE A 58 -2.81 -11.76 -4.69
C ILE A 58 -4.11 -11.19 -4.12
N ALA A 59 -4.42 -11.51 -2.87
CA ALA A 59 -5.56 -10.93 -2.17
C ALA A 59 -5.34 -9.45 -1.87
N THR A 60 -6.42 -8.68 -1.78
CA THR A 60 -6.36 -7.24 -1.53
C THR A 60 -7.38 -6.79 -0.50
N LEU A 61 -6.98 -5.92 0.40
CA LEU A 61 -7.86 -5.18 1.29
C LEU A 61 -7.73 -3.69 1.01
N MET A 62 -8.76 -3.09 0.42
CA MET A 62 -8.92 -1.64 0.32
C MET A 62 -9.87 -1.20 1.42
N PHE A 63 -9.49 -0.26 2.25
CA PHE A 63 -10.32 0.23 3.36
C PHE A 63 -10.10 1.72 3.57
N ASP A 64 -11.04 2.37 4.24
CA ASP A 64 -10.94 3.78 4.55
C ASP A 64 -10.08 3.97 5.81
N LEU A 65 -8.96 4.69 5.66
CA LEU A 65 -8.05 5.02 6.76
C LEU A 65 -8.67 6.02 7.74
N LEU A 66 -9.59 6.84 7.26
CA LEU A 66 -10.28 7.87 8.02
C LEU A 66 -11.79 7.64 7.96
N THR A 67 -12.50 8.00 9.01
CA THR A 67 -13.95 8.11 8.97
C THR A 67 -14.36 9.31 8.10
N GLU A 68 -15.64 9.38 7.70
CA GLU A 68 -16.14 10.54 6.93
C GLU A 68 -15.97 11.87 7.69
N GLU A 69 -16.11 11.86 9.02
CA GLU A 69 -15.96 13.04 9.85
C GLU A 69 -14.49 13.49 9.91
N GLU A 70 -13.58 12.55 10.09
CA GLU A 70 -12.13 12.81 10.06
C GLU A 70 -11.67 13.33 8.70
N ASP A 71 -12.17 12.76 7.59
CA ASP A 71 -11.81 13.19 6.23
C ASP A 71 -12.32 14.60 5.87
N ARG A 72 -13.38 15.08 6.53
CA ARG A 72 -13.84 16.48 6.35
C ARG A 72 -12.83 17.50 6.88
N VAL A 73 -11.97 17.11 7.81
CA VAL A 73 -10.93 17.97 8.37
C VAL A 73 -9.66 17.83 7.54
N TYR A 74 -9.32 18.87 6.78
CA TYR A 74 -8.18 18.83 5.85
C TYR A 74 -6.85 18.41 6.53
N ALA A 75 -6.58 18.90 7.73
CA ALA A 75 -5.36 18.59 8.47
C ALA A 75 -5.25 17.09 8.81
N THR A 76 -6.36 16.43 9.10
CA THR A 76 -6.40 14.99 9.47
C THR A 76 -5.93 14.10 8.32
N ARG A 77 -6.17 14.52 7.07
CA ARG A 77 -5.69 13.79 5.87
C ARG A 77 -4.17 13.70 5.77
N PHE A 78 -3.45 14.53 6.54
CA PHE A 78 -1.99 14.60 6.60
C PHE A 78 -1.44 14.18 7.97
N ASP A 79 -2.28 13.70 8.86
CA ASP A 79 -1.86 13.11 10.13
C ASP A 79 -1.31 11.70 9.89
N ILE A 80 -0.02 11.65 9.52
CA ILE A 80 0.64 10.39 9.17
C ILE A 80 0.70 9.43 10.36
N ALA A 81 0.76 9.93 11.58
CA ALA A 81 0.73 9.10 12.79
C ALA A 81 -0.62 8.37 12.90
N LEU A 82 -1.73 9.10 12.71
CA LEU A 82 -3.08 8.51 12.69
C LEU A 82 -3.22 7.49 11.55
N LEU A 83 -2.83 7.86 10.31
CA LEU A 83 -2.92 6.96 9.16
C LEU A 83 -2.12 5.67 9.38
N SER A 84 -0.91 5.77 9.95
CA SER A 84 -0.08 4.60 10.28
C SER A 84 -0.73 3.74 11.36
N HIS A 85 -1.28 4.36 12.40
CA HIS A 85 -2.00 3.67 13.47
C HIS A 85 -3.20 2.88 12.94
N ARG A 86 -3.98 3.48 12.05
CA ARG A 86 -5.13 2.83 11.39
C ARG A 86 -4.70 1.65 10.51
N LEU A 87 -3.61 1.79 9.76
CA LEU A 87 -3.05 0.69 8.95
C LEU A 87 -2.57 -0.47 9.83
N LEU A 88 -1.91 -0.18 10.95
CA LEU A 88 -1.53 -1.19 11.95
C LEU A 88 -2.76 -1.87 12.56
N GLY A 89 -3.82 -1.11 12.82
CA GLY A 89 -5.11 -1.65 13.28
C GLY A 89 -5.73 -2.62 12.26
N ALA A 90 -5.79 -2.23 11.00
CA ALA A 90 -6.29 -3.08 9.93
C ALA A 90 -5.42 -4.34 9.75
N THR A 91 -4.11 -4.23 9.94
CA THR A 91 -3.20 -5.40 9.90
C THR A 91 -3.53 -6.37 11.04
N ARG A 92 -3.76 -5.89 12.26
CA ARG A 92 -4.22 -6.75 13.37
C ARG A 92 -5.57 -7.39 13.08
N TRP A 93 -6.50 -6.64 12.47
CA TRP A 93 -7.80 -7.19 12.07
C TRP A 93 -7.67 -8.35 11.08
N VAL A 94 -6.82 -8.22 10.04
CA VAL A 94 -6.56 -9.29 9.04
C VAL A 94 -6.02 -10.55 9.71
N ARG A 95 -5.14 -10.40 10.73
CA ARG A 95 -4.59 -11.52 11.51
C ARG A 95 -5.63 -12.25 12.37
N GLN A 96 -6.76 -11.64 12.63
CA GLN A 96 -7.86 -12.25 13.38
C GLN A 96 -8.88 -12.99 12.49
N GLN A 97 -8.85 -12.75 11.16
CA GLN A 97 -9.78 -13.41 10.24
C GLN A 97 -9.27 -14.78 9.82
N GLU A 98 -10.11 -15.80 9.89
CA GLU A 98 -9.74 -17.18 9.56
C GLU A 98 -9.16 -17.32 8.14
N GLU A 99 -9.71 -16.57 7.18
CA GLU A 99 -9.34 -16.65 5.76
C GLU A 99 -8.03 -15.94 5.43
N THR A 100 -7.54 -15.01 6.28
CA THR A 100 -6.41 -14.15 5.96
C THR A 100 -5.27 -14.19 6.98
N ARG A 101 -5.51 -14.71 8.18
CA ARG A 101 -4.56 -14.67 9.30
C ARG A 101 -3.18 -15.26 9.00
N ASP A 102 -3.13 -16.28 8.14
CA ASP A 102 -1.90 -17.00 7.83
C ASP A 102 -1.25 -16.54 6.52
N LEU A 103 -1.88 -15.59 5.81
CA LEU A 103 -1.35 -15.07 4.55
C LEU A 103 -0.13 -14.16 4.78
N PRO A 104 0.92 -14.25 3.95
CA PRO A 104 1.97 -13.25 3.88
C PRO A 104 1.38 -11.88 3.55
N LEU A 105 1.83 -10.82 4.25
CA LEU A 105 1.27 -9.48 4.11
C LEU A 105 2.19 -8.54 3.36
N GLY A 106 1.60 -7.65 2.58
CA GLY A 106 2.27 -6.53 1.94
C GLY A 106 1.44 -5.26 2.05
N TYR A 107 2.08 -4.12 1.81
CA TYR A 107 1.43 -2.81 1.76
C TYR A 107 1.55 -2.15 0.40
N PHE A 108 0.46 -1.58 -0.07
CA PHE A 108 0.45 -0.67 -1.22
C PHE A 108 0.01 0.71 -0.75
N GLY A 109 0.95 1.65 -0.70
CA GLY A 109 0.69 3.02 -0.26
C GLY A 109 0.68 4.01 -1.43
N ALA A 110 -0.29 4.92 -1.46
CA ALA A 110 -0.37 5.99 -2.43
C ALA A 110 -0.22 7.36 -1.77
N SER A 111 0.65 8.24 -2.30
CA SER A 111 0.88 9.58 -1.77
C SER A 111 1.17 9.57 -0.26
N THR A 112 0.36 10.25 0.59
CA THR A 112 0.48 10.22 2.06
C THR A 112 0.34 8.80 2.64
N GLY A 113 -0.47 7.94 2.02
CA GLY A 113 -0.61 6.55 2.40
C GLY A 113 0.69 5.74 2.26
N ALA A 114 1.60 6.15 1.38
CA ALA A 114 2.92 5.51 1.28
C ALA A 114 3.79 5.79 2.52
N ALA A 115 3.71 6.99 3.09
CA ALA A 115 4.39 7.29 4.35
C ALA A 115 3.83 6.43 5.50
N ALA A 116 2.51 6.30 5.58
CA ALA A 116 1.86 5.44 6.57
C ALA A 116 2.30 3.97 6.41
N ALA A 117 2.39 3.48 5.17
CA ALA A 117 2.84 2.12 4.87
C ALA A 117 4.31 1.88 5.29
N LEU A 118 5.20 2.85 5.06
CA LEU A 118 6.60 2.76 5.46
C LEU A 118 6.76 2.76 6.98
N ILE A 119 6.02 3.62 7.70
CA ILE A 119 6.04 3.65 9.17
C ILE A 119 5.49 2.33 9.74
N ALA A 120 4.38 1.84 9.20
CA ALA A 120 3.81 0.57 9.64
C ALA A 120 4.77 -0.61 9.37
N ALA A 121 5.45 -0.62 8.22
CA ALA A 121 6.44 -1.64 7.89
C ALA A 121 7.66 -1.59 8.82
N ALA A 122 8.15 -0.40 9.16
CA ALA A 122 9.22 -0.24 10.15
C ALA A 122 8.80 -0.77 11.54
N THR A 123 7.53 -0.56 11.91
CA THR A 123 6.99 -1.01 13.21
C THR A 123 6.84 -2.52 13.28
N LEU A 124 6.38 -3.17 12.19
CA LEU A 124 6.07 -4.61 12.15
C LEU A 124 7.23 -5.48 11.65
N CYS A 125 8.28 -4.85 11.14
CA CYS A 125 9.48 -5.55 10.66
C CYS A 125 9.15 -6.74 9.74
N ASP A 126 9.53 -7.94 10.14
CA ASP A 126 9.43 -9.18 9.34
C ASP A 126 7.98 -9.64 9.07
N GLU A 127 6.97 -9.04 9.70
CA GLU A 127 5.57 -9.38 9.43
C GLU A 127 5.12 -8.92 8.04
N ILE A 128 5.73 -7.84 7.54
CA ILE A 128 5.41 -7.28 6.22
C ILE A 128 6.50 -7.69 5.24
N ARG A 129 6.10 -8.42 4.20
CA ARG A 129 7.01 -9.01 3.23
C ARG A 129 7.39 -8.09 2.08
N ALA A 130 6.56 -7.11 1.76
CA ALA A 130 6.81 -6.17 0.68
C ALA A 130 6.03 -4.88 0.85
N VAL A 131 6.61 -3.77 0.42
CA VAL A 131 5.95 -2.47 0.29
C VAL A 131 6.05 -1.98 -1.15
N VAL A 132 4.94 -1.44 -1.68
CA VAL A 132 4.93 -0.67 -2.92
C VAL A 132 4.42 0.74 -2.60
N SER A 133 5.19 1.74 -2.99
CA SER A 133 4.87 3.17 -2.87
C SER A 133 4.56 3.73 -4.25
N ARG A 134 3.35 4.23 -4.48
CA ARG A 134 2.95 4.87 -5.73
C ARG A 134 2.82 6.38 -5.55
N GLY A 135 3.67 7.17 -6.23
CA GLY A 135 3.70 8.63 -6.09
C GLY A 135 3.78 9.04 -4.62
N GLY A 136 4.58 8.29 -3.85
CA GLY A 136 4.60 8.38 -2.40
C GLY A 136 5.26 9.64 -1.88
N ARG A 137 4.90 9.98 -0.64
CA ARG A 137 5.49 11.04 0.17
C ARG A 137 6.37 10.45 1.28
N PRO A 138 7.48 9.75 0.92
CA PRO A 138 8.37 9.13 1.89
C PRO A 138 9.09 10.15 2.77
N ASP A 139 9.14 11.41 2.34
CA ASP A 139 9.62 12.54 3.13
C ASP A 139 8.88 12.71 4.46
N LEU A 140 7.62 12.26 4.55
CA LEU A 140 6.82 12.27 5.77
C LEU A 140 7.13 11.09 6.72
N ALA A 141 8.02 10.18 6.32
CA ALA A 141 8.47 9.01 7.09
C ALA A 141 10.00 8.95 7.27
N MET A 142 10.72 10.03 6.96
CA MET A 142 12.20 10.06 6.91
C MET A 142 12.86 9.53 8.19
N GLN A 143 12.27 9.78 9.35
CA GLN A 143 12.83 9.41 10.65
C GLN A 143 12.89 7.89 10.88
N VAL A 144 12.14 7.08 10.11
CA VAL A 144 12.10 5.61 10.28
C VAL A 144 12.63 4.85 9.06
N LEU A 145 13.01 5.52 7.98
CA LEU A 145 13.38 4.85 6.72
C LEU A 145 14.56 3.88 6.87
N ALA A 146 15.52 4.20 7.73
CA ALA A 146 16.64 3.30 8.02
C ALA A 146 16.20 1.99 8.72
N GLU A 147 15.06 2.01 9.38
CA GLU A 147 14.46 0.86 10.08
C GLU A 147 13.57 0.02 9.16
N VAL A 148 13.22 0.53 7.97
CA VAL A 148 12.44 -0.21 6.98
C VAL A 148 13.35 -1.23 6.30
N THR A 149 13.38 -2.44 6.82
CA THR A 149 14.12 -3.58 6.25
C THR A 149 13.32 -4.34 5.20
N THR A 150 12.03 -4.09 5.13
CA THR A 150 11.10 -4.70 4.17
C THR A 150 11.43 -4.31 2.74
N PRO A 151 11.49 -5.26 1.78
CA PRO A 151 11.64 -4.96 0.36
C PRO A 151 10.64 -3.92 -0.12
N THR A 152 11.14 -2.79 -0.63
CA THR A 152 10.33 -1.61 -0.98
C THR A 152 10.53 -1.21 -2.44
N LEU A 153 9.42 -1.14 -3.21
CA LEU A 153 9.37 -0.60 -4.57
C LEU A 153 8.74 0.80 -4.53
N MET A 154 9.44 1.77 -5.07
CA MET A 154 8.98 3.16 -5.22
C MET A 154 8.68 3.43 -6.70
N LEU A 155 7.43 3.78 -7.00
CA LEU A 155 6.94 4.09 -8.35
C LEU A 155 6.58 5.57 -8.43
N VAL A 156 7.25 6.33 -9.28
CA VAL A 156 7.08 7.79 -9.37
C VAL A 156 6.86 8.19 -10.81
N GLY A 157 5.96 9.13 -11.04
CA GLY A 157 5.70 9.68 -12.37
C GLY A 157 6.89 10.52 -12.87
N GLY A 158 7.29 10.30 -14.13
CA GLY A 158 8.45 10.98 -14.73
C GLY A 158 8.27 12.49 -14.94
N LEU A 159 7.04 12.99 -14.81
CA LEU A 159 6.71 14.42 -14.86
C LEU A 159 6.42 15.02 -13.47
N ASP A 160 6.51 14.21 -12.41
CA ASP A 160 6.28 14.62 -11.03
C ASP A 160 7.63 14.97 -10.34
N PHE A 161 8.31 15.98 -10.84
CA PHE A 161 9.68 16.34 -10.46
C PHE A 161 9.88 16.52 -8.94
N PRO A 162 8.99 17.22 -8.19
CA PRO A 162 9.17 17.35 -6.75
C PRO A 162 9.11 16.01 -6.01
N VAL A 163 8.23 15.09 -6.46
CA VAL A 163 8.09 13.76 -5.85
C VAL A 163 9.25 12.86 -6.24
N ILE A 164 9.84 13.02 -7.43
CA ILE A 164 11.08 12.31 -7.81
C ILE A 164 12.18 12.64 -6.81
N GLU A 165 12.47 13.93 -6.56
CA GLU A 165 13.51 14.37 -5.64
C GLU A 165 13.30 13.82 -4.22
N MET A 166 12.05 13.84 -3.72
CA MET A 166 11.70 13.29 -2.40
C MET A 166 11.96 11.78 -2.33
N ASN A 167 11.61 11.04 -3.40
CA ASN A 167 11.79 9.59 -3.45
C ASN A 167 13.26 9.20 -3.64
N GLU A 168 14.05 9.96 -4.40
CA GLU A 168 15.49 9.76 -4.52
C GLU A 168 16.21 9.95 -3.17
N ALA A 169 15.84 10.99 -2.43
CA ALA A 169 16.38 11.24 -1.10
C ALA A 169 16.03 10.13 -0.11
N ALA A 170 14.78 9.68 -0.11
CA ALA A 170 14.30 8.58 0.73
C ALA A 170 14.92 7.23 0.34
N TYR A 171 15.11 6.99 -0.96
CA TYR A 171 15.76 5.78 -1.47
C TYR A 171 17.14 5.58 -0.84
N GLN A 172 17.91 6.63 -0.65
CA GLN A 172 19.24 6.53 -0.03
C GLN A 172 19.18 6.07 1.43
N GLN A 173 18.07 6.34 2.13
CA GLN A 173 17.93 6.07 3.56
C GLN A 173 17.23 4.76 3.90
N LEU A 174 16.46 4.16 2.96
CA LEU A 174 15.82 2.87 3.20
C LEU A 174 16.84 1.80 3.58
N GLY A 175 16.55 1.05 4.65
CA GLY A 175 17.45 0.04 5.21
C GLY A 175 17.47 -1.29 4.48
N GLY A 176 16.36 -1.65 3.82
CA GLY A 176 16.17 -2.95 3.16
C GLY A 176 16.43 -2.97 1.65
N PRO A 177 16.15 -4.09 0.99
CA PRO A 177 16.12 -4.19 -0.46
C PRO A 177 15.16 -3.16 -1.05
N LYS A 178 15.57 -2.43 -2.08
CA LYS A 178 14.81 -1.30 -2.60
C LYS A 178 14.98 -1.12 -4.09
N GLU A 179 13.93 -0.63 -4.74
CA GLU A 179 13.94 -0.26 -6.15
C GLU A 179 13.18 1.05 -6.33
N LEU A 180 13.69 1.95 -7.18
CA LEU A 180 13.02 3.17 -7.62
C LEU A 180 12.80 3.06 -9.13
N ARG A 181 11.53 3.11 -9.56
CA ARG A 181 11.15 3.16 -10.98
C ARG A 181 10.45 4.46 -11.30
N ILE A 182 10.97 5.14 -12.29
CA ILE A 182 10.33 6.31 -12.89
C ILE A 182 9.46 5.84 -14.05
N ILE A 183 8.17 6.17 -14.00
CA ILE A 183 7.19 5.83 -15.05
C ILE A 183 7.18 6.97 -16.08
N PRO A 184 7.71 6.76 -17.30
CA PRO A 184 7.85 7.83 -18.29
C PRO A 184 6.50 8.44 -18.67
N GLY A 185 6.45 9.79 -18.74
CA GLY A 185 5.26 10.53 -19.16
C GLY A 185 4.14 10.60 -18.13
N ALA A 186 4.27 9.95 -16.98
CA ALA A 186 3.27 9.99 -15.93
C ALA A 186 3.40 11.24 -15.07
N THR A 187 2.26 11.87 -14.75
CA THR A 187 2.12 12.85 -13.66
C THR A 187 1.85 12.16 -12.32
N HIS A 188 1.59 12.93 -11.26
CA HIS A 188 1.37 12.41 -9.90
C HIS A 188 0.25 11.37 -9.79
N LEU A 189 -0.81 11.52 -10.58
CA LEU A 189 -1.99 10.66 -10.49
C LEU A 189 -1.96 9.48 -11.46
N PHE A 190 -0.98 9.42 -12.38
CA PHE A 190 -0.85 8.36 -13.40
C PHE A 190 -2.12 8.24 -14.26
N GLU A 191 -2.65 9.38 -14.71
CA GLU A 191 -3.89 9.45 -15.53
C GLU A 191 -3.60 9.34 -17.03
N GLU A 192 -2.35 9.44 -17.41
CA GLU A 192 -1.94 9.31 -18.81
C GLU A 192 -2.06 7.85 -19.28
N PRO A 193 -2.46 7.63 -20.54
CA PRO A 193 -2.71 6.28 -21.07
C PRO A 193 -1.52 5.33 -20.85
N GLY A 194 -1.77 4.17 -20.26
CA GLY A 194 -0.77 3.12 -20.04
C GLY A 194 0.14 3.33 -18.83
N THR A 195 0.06 4.46 -18.13
CA THR A 195 0.95 4.73 -16.99
C THR A 195 0.51 3.99 -15.74
N LEU A 196 -0.79 3.94 -15.46
CA LEU A 196 -1.32 3.21 -14.30
C LEU A 196 -1.23 1.69 -14.51
N GLU A 197 -1.33 1.21 -15.72
CA GLU A 197 -1.08 -0.19 -16.09
C GLU A 197 0.37 -0.59 -15.77
N GLN A 198 1.34 0.25 -16.12
CA GLN A 198 2.75 0.01 -15.77
C GLN A 198 2.96 -0.04 -14.24
N VAL A 199 2.29 0.83 -13.49
CA VAL A 199 2.29 0.79 -12.02
C VAL A 199 1.72 -0.53 -11.51
N ALA A 200 0.57 -0.95 -12.02
CA ALA A 200 -0.12 -2.16 -11.57
C ALA A 200 0.70 -3.43 -11.87
N ASP A 201 1.29 -3.52 -13.06
CA ASP A 201 2.14 -4.64 -13.44
C ASP A 201 3.43 -4.69 -12.60
N ALA A 202 4.10 -3.55 -12.39
CA ALA A 202 5.30 -3.47 -11.56
C ALA A 202 5.00 -3.86 -10.10
N ALA A 203 3.87 -3.40 -9.54
CA ALA A 203 3.42 -3.78 -8.22
C ALA A 203 3.14 -5.28 -8.12
N ALA A 204 2.44 -5.84 -9.11
CA ALA A 204 2.12 -7.25 -9.14
C ALA A 204 3.38 -8.15 -9.23
N GLU A 205 4.36 -7.75 -10.04
CA GLU A 205 5.66 -8.43 -10.14
C GLU A 205 6.42 -8.37 -8.80
N TRP A 206 6.43 -7.21 -8.15
CA TRP A 206 7.09 -7.02 -6.86
C TRP A 206 6.48 -7.88 -5.77
N PHE A 207 5.17 -7.83 -5.62
CA PHE A 207 4.46 -8.64 -4.64
C PHE A 207 4.57 -10.14 -4.93
N ALA A 208 4.46 -10.58 -6.18
CA ALA A 208 4.62 -11.99 -6.55
C ALA A 208 6.02 -12.53 -6.22
N ARG A 209 7.04 -11.69 -6.24
CA ARG A 209 8.42 -12.05 -5.90
C ARG A 209 8.65 -12.13 -4.38
N HIS A 210 8.04 -11.23 -3.61
CA HIS A 210 8.40 -11.04 -2.20
C HIS A 210 7.37 -11.56 -1.20
N LEU A 211 6.08 -11.73 -1.57
CA LEU A 211 5.06 -12.28 -0.67
C LEU A 211 5.27 -13.75 -0.33
N PRO A 212 5.55 -14.65 -1.30
CA PRO A 212 5.73 -16.06 -0.98
C PRO A 212 6.85 -16.25 0.06
N ALA A 213 6.65 -17.20 0.99
CA ALA A 213 7.73 -17.62 1.87
C ALA A 213 8.94 -18.07 1.03
N ILE A 214 10.13 -17.61 1.41
CA ILE A 214 11.36 -18.14 0.81
C ILE A 214 11.36 -19.62 1.17
N MET A 215 11.20 -20.49 0.18
CA MET A 215 11.44 -21.93 0.36
C MET A 215 12.95 -22.06 0.57
N GLU A 216 13.36 -22.24 1.82
CA GLU A 216 14.73 -22.68 2.09
C GLU A 216 14.94 -24.03 1.41
N GLY A 217 15.76 -24.02 0.35
CA GLY A 217 16.16 -25.21 -0.41
C GLY A 217 17.28 -25.98 0.27
#